data_bab4f5ad1b3298a85be6f32624da7466
#
_entry.id   bab4f5ad1b3298a85be6f32624da7466
#
_cell.length_a   1.000
_cell.length_b   1.000
_cell.length_c   1.000
_cell.angle_alpha   90.00
_cell.angle_beta   90.00
_cell.angle_gamma   90.00
#
_symmetry.space_group_name_H-M   'P 1'
#
loop_
_entity.id
_entity.type
_entity.pdbx_description
1 polymer ?
#
loop_
_entity_poly.entity_id
_entity_poly.type
_entity_poly.pdbx_seq_one_letter_code
_entity_poly.pdbx_strand_id
1 'polypeptide(L)'
;SSIKGMVRNVLEIMSFSKMNFINDTTYSLRDLKYQKYMDKIKKGISCGWLYKDNEGNFKIEDCGEPYRIKYDEIDKKFNINFKQKFMEGTFDNAKSPFKNAFEKYKLFKEDIYNTSYKFSTPKSDMAGRKIVTFDDTGKVEGKLVLTGHPSSRKENSKKPSGKIYDFVFTIKENPKIYEVDEKVFDNFKFAYFDGRDKQPEESKDWTFWKRRLYSGEKIPVFFYKEIEKITSFGLSYLYKFPYDKSIMEALLKSHFTARLDLSETIFGFSKKINEEQKSLKGRVVFSHGFSKENKRIELLETRNILLGSPKASYYPIYLIQNGKEYKTLMDEESVLAGWKRYPIHKNFSHKGEVKSKQTNTITPIKENSIFKCKIKVHNLKPIEIGALLSALTFHNTKNCFHSIGMGKSCGYGKVEIEVSNLKNFKYSNIDYMKFFEASLNGDLFDKKIFWHKSEQIVNLLTMATEQNDSNLKYMELKDFASNKNKNEDGTYNYLDRYVNLNGVKKTETNSLVEESDIVYYEDYIQKYKKFYFEEEERKKIIEEKKRKKEEVKAQLEKDWNFAISSTNIDTL
;
A
#
# COMPACT_ATOMS: atom_id res chain seq x y z
N SER A 1 -14.74 11.93 -1.75
CA SER A 1 -14.67 11.87 -0.29
C SER A 1 -16.05 12.03 0.30
N SER A 2 -16.39 11.24 1.31
CA SER A 2 -17.64 11.35 2.03
C SER A 2 -17.43 11.95 3.41
N ILE A 3 -18.40 12.71 3.91
CA ILE A 3 -18.39 13.25 5.28
C ILE A 3 -18.26 12.09 6.29
N LYS A 4 -19.01 11.00 6.08
CA LYS A 4 -18.93 9.80 6.93
C LYS A 4 -17.52 9.25 7.02
N GLY A 5 -16.81 9.09 5.90
CA GLY A 5 -15.44 8.57 5.88
C GLY A 5 -14.42 9.50 6.55
N MET A 6 -14.61 10.82 6.41
CA MET A 6 -13.78 11.83 7.05
C MET A 6 -13.92 11.77 8.58
N VAL A 7 -15.17 11.75 9.09
CA VAL A 7 -15.46 11.65 10.54
C VAL A 7 -15.02 10.32 11.10
N ARG A 8 -15.26 9.22 10.37
CA ARG A 8 -14.82 7.88 10.77
C ARG A 8 -13.30 7.83 11.00
N ASN A 9 -12.51 8.41 10.09
CA ASN A 9 -11.05 8.43 10.24
C ASN A 9 -10.60 9.17 11.51
N VAL A 10 -11.24 10.30 11.85
CA VAL A 10 -10.94 11.01 13.10
C VAL A 10 -11.34 10.17 14.31
N LEU A 11 -12.53 9.54 14.28
CA LEU A 11 -13.00 8.67 15.36
C LEU A 11 -12.05 7.48 15.57
N GLU A 12 -11.58 6.84 14.48
CA GLU A 12 -10.63 5.73 14.57
C GLU A 12 -9.34 6.12 15.30
N ILE A 13 -8.82 7.32 15.04
CA ILE A 13 -7.63 7.83 15.72
C ILE A 13 -7.95 8.17 17.18
N MET A 14 -9.05 8.89 17.43
CA MET A 14 -9.42 9.34 18.79
C MET A 14 -9.75 8.19 19.73
N SER A 15 -10.31 7.11 19.22
CA SER A 15 -10.67 5.93 20.01
C SER A 15 -9.64 4.81 19.98
N PHE A 16 -8.44 5.05 19.48
CA PHE A 16 -7.39 4.03 19.30
C PHE A 16 -7.89 2.77 18.59
N SER A 17 -8.79 2.94 17.63
CA SER A 17 -9.37 1.84 16.86
C SER A 17 -8.34 1.16 15.98
N LYS A 18 -8.65 -0.06 15.55
CA LYS A 18 -7.81 -0.84 14.64
C LYS A 18 -7.80 -0.25 13.23
N MET A 19 -6.73 -0.48 12.51
CA MET A 19 -6.65 -0.21 11.07
C MET A 19 -7.27 -1.38 10.29
N ASN A 20 -8.57 -1.35 10.06
CA ASN A 20 -9.33 -2.48 9.49
C ASN A 20 -9.42 -2.52 7.95
N PHE A 21 -9.09 -1.42 7.26
CA PHE A 21 -9.23 -1.32 5.80
C PHE A 21 -7.87 -1.39 5.10
N ILE A 22 -7.07 -2.34 5.49
CA ILE A 22 -5.77 -2.61 4.88
C ILE A 22 -5.89 -3.94 4.14
N ASN A 23 -5.51 -3.93 2.86
CA ASN A 23 -5.39 -5.16 2.10
C ASN A 23 -4.01 -5.79 2.30
N ASP A 24 -3.95 -7.10 2.17
CA ASP A 24 -2.71 -7.87 2.27
C ASP A 24 -1.96 -7.92 0.93
N THR A 25 -1.79 -6.76 0.32
CA THR A 25 -1.11 -6.66 -0.97
C THR A 25 0.39 -6.54 -0.77
N THR A 26 1.15 -7.38 -1.46
CA THR A 26 2.60 -7.24 -1.57
C THR A 26 2.94 -6.32 -2.73
N TYR A 27 3.44 -5.14 -2.42
CA TYR A 27 3.93 -4.19 -3.42
C TYR A 27 5.33 -4.55 -3.90
N SER A 28 5.86 -3.81 -4.86
CA SER A 28 7.19 -4.06 -5.41
C SER A 28 8.01 -2.78 -5.51
N LEU A 29 9.33 -2.91 -5.35
CA LEU A 29 10.30 -1.83 -5.36
C LEU A 29 11.34 -2.03 -6.47
N ARG A 30 11.68 -0.94 -7.14
CA ARG A 30 12.90 -0.81 -7.94
C ARG A 30 13.59 0.48 -7.53
N ASP A 31 14.59 0.38 -6.69
CA ASP A 31 15.36 1.53 -6.23
C ASP A 31 16.86 1.22 -6.25
N LEU A 32 17.54 1.74 -7.28
CA LEU A 32 18.97 1.50 -7.49
C LEU A 32 19.88 2.18 -6.44
N LYS A 33 19.33 3.03 -5.60
CA LYS A 33 20.04 3.66 -4.49
C LYS A 33 19.83 2.93 -3.17
N TYR A 34 18.85 2.02 -3.12
CA TYR A 34 18.55 1.27 -1.91
C TYR A 34 19.43 0.04 -1.79
N GLN A 35 20.19 -0.03 -0.69
CA GLN A 35 21.23 -1.05 -0.52
C GLN A 35 20.68 -2.48 -0.62
N LYS A 36 19.60 -2.81 0.08
CA LYS A 36 19.01 -4.16 0.03
C LYS A 36 18.54 -4.58 -1.36
N TYR A 37 18.02 -3.64 -2.17
CA TYR A 37 17.70 -3.91 -3.56
C TYR A 37 18.96 -4.25 -4.36
N MET A 38 20.02 -3.44 -4.18
CA MET A 38 21.29 -3.66 -4.90
C MET A 38 22.00 -4.92 -4.44
N ASP A 39 21.87 -5.31 -3.19
CA ASP A 39 22.46 -6.55 -2.68
C ASP A 39 21.80 -7.79 -3.29
N LYS A 40 20.49 -7.79 -3.49
CA LYS A 40 19.81 -8.86 -4.26
C LYS A 40 20.36 -8.93 -5.71
N ILE A 41 20.56 -7.80 -6.35
CA ILE A 41 21.17 -7.76 -7.69
C ILE A 41 22.60 -8.28 -7.70
N LYS A 42 23.43 -7.91 -6.71
CA LYS A 42 24.84 -8.35 -6.59
C LYS A 42 24.98 -9.83 -6.27
N LYS A 43 24.06 -10.41 -5.49
CA LYS A 43 24.03 -11.86 -5.22
C LYS A 43 23.83 -12.69 -6.49
N GLY A 44 23.35 -12.07 -7.55
CA GLY A 44 23.21 -12.66 -8.86
C GLY A 44 21.75 -12.88 -9.28
N ILE A 45 21.43 -12.36 -10.44
CA ILE A 45 20.16 -12.60 -11.12
C ILE A 45 20.40 -13.68 -12.17
N SER A 46 19.65 -14.76 -12.09
CA SER A 46 19.61 -15.81 -13.10
C SER A 46 18.64 -15.43 -14.22
N CYS A 47 18.78 -16.10 -15.34
CA CYS A 47 17.84 -16.02 -16.44
C CYS A 47 17.30 -17.39 -16.80
N GLY A 48 16.13 -17.44 -17.43
CA GLY A 48 15.51 -18.71 -17.79
C GLY A 48 14.24 -18.54 -18.59
N TRP A 49 13.66 -19.67 -18.90
CA TRP A 49 12.46 -19.77 -19.72
C TRP A 49 11.28 -20.16 -18.84
N LEU A 50 10.33 -19.22 -18.64
CA LEU A 50 9.08 -19.48 -17.94
C LEU A 50 8.11 -20.15 -18.89
N TYR A 51 7.48 -21.21 -18.44
CA TYR A 51 6.44 -21.95 -19.17
C TYR A 51 5.40 -22.52 -18.20
N LYS A 52 4.29 -22.96 -18.78
CA LYS A 52 3.24 -23.69 -18.08
C LYS A 52 3.31 -25.15 -18.48
N ASP A 53 3.41 -26.05 -17.51
CA ASP A 53 3.42 -27.48 -17.78
C ASP A 53 2.02 -28.04 -18.12
N ASN A 54 1.95 -29.31 -18.45
CA ASN A 54 0.69 -29.99 -18.82
C ASN A 54 -0.33 -30.04 -17.66
N GLU A 55 0.13 -29.94 -16.42
CA GLU A 55 -0.72 -29.93 -15.22
C GLU A 55 -1.20 -28.51 -14.90
N GLY A 56 -0.67 -27.52 -15.56
CA GLY A 56 -1.02 -26.13 -15.38
C GLY A 56 -0.11 -25.35 -14.45
N ASN A 57 0.96 -25.95 -13.92
CA ASN A 57 1.90 -25.31 -13.02
C ASN A 57 2.92 -24.48 -13.79
N PHE A 58 3.32 -23.34 -13.20
CA PHE A 58 4.36 -22.50 -13.78
C PHE A 58 5.74 -23.00 -13.35
N LYS A 59 6.64 -23.13 -14.32
CA LYS A 59 8.02 -23.58 -14.14
C LYS A 59 8.99 -22.68 -14.86
N ILE A 60 10.22 -22.57 -14.33
CA ILE A 60 11.33 -21.86 -14.99
C ILE A 60 12.47 -22.86 -15.22
N GLU A 61 12.87 -22.94 -16.50
CA GLU A 61 14.06 -23.65 -16.95
C GLU A 61 15.26 -22.72 -16.80
N ASP A 62 16.23 -23.08 -15.94
CA ASP A 62 17.37 -22.24 -15.56
C ASP A 62 18.49 -22.24 -16.61
N CYS A 63 18.69 -21.12 -17.28
CA CYS A 63 19.80 -20.87 -18.17
C CYS A 63 21.09 -20.44 -17.44
N GLY A 64 21.01 -20.12 -16.13
CA GLY A 64 22.12 -19.60 -15.33
C GLY A 64 22.25 -18.09 -15.39
N GLU A 65 23.50 -17.60 -15.33
CA GLU A 65 23.79 -16.17 -15.43
C GLU A 65 23.52 -15.65 -16.87
N PRO A 66 22.80 -14.53 -17.05
CA PRO A 66 22.56 -13.97 -18.39
C PRO A 66 23.83 -13.35 -18.95
N TYR A 67 24.24 -13.77 -20.15
CA TYR A 67 25.32 -13.11 -20.89
C TYR A 67 24.81 -11.87 -21.57
N ARG A 68 25.71 -10.90 -21.82
CA ARG A 68 25.40 -9.64 -22.48
C ARG A 68 26.00 -9.60 -23.87
N ILE A 69 25.25 -9.06 -24.80
CA ILE A 69 25.70 -8.82 -26.17
C ILE A 69 25.54 -7.32 -26.50
N LYS A 70 26.60 -6.73 -27.06
CA LYS A 70 26.56 -5.31 -27.43
C LYS A 70 25.67 -5.09 -28.67
N TYR A 71 25.04 -3.93 -28.74
CA TYR A 71 24.23 -3.56 -29.90
C TYR A 71 25.03 -3.50 -31.19
N ASP A 72 26.32 -3.13 -31.16
CA ASP A 72 27.21 -3.16 -32.29
C ASP A 72 27.35 -4.57 -32.91
N GLU A 73 27.36 -5.61 -32.05
CA GLU A 73 27.39 -7.01 -32.50
C GLU A 73 26.08 -7.43 -33.17
N ILE A 74 24.95 -6.95 -32.62
CA ILE A 74 23.62 -7.19 -33.18
C ILE A 74 23.52 -6.51 -34.56
N ASP A 75 23.96 -5.25 -34.67
CA ASP A 75 23.96 -4.49 -35.91
C ASP A 75 24.83 -5.17 -36.98
N LYS A 76 26.02 -5.64 -36.62
CA LYS A 76 26.94 -6.35 -37.51
C LYS A 76 26.34 -7.67 -38.03
N LYS A 77 25.72 -8.49 -37.14
CA LYS A 77 25.16 -9.80 -37.52
C LYS A 77 23.95 -9.67 -38.43
N PHE A 78 23.05 -8.70 -38.14
CA PHE A 78 21.74 -8.60 -38.80
C PHE A 78 21.65 -7.44 -39.82
N ASN A 79 22.65 -6.59 -39.89
CA ASN A 79 22.69 -5.40 -40.78
C ASN A 79 21.47 -4.47 -40.62
N ILE A 80 21.11 -4.11 -39.39
CA ILE A 80 19.83 -3.43 -39.09
C ILE A 80 19.95 -2.06 -38.40
N ASN A 81 21.12 -1.53 -38.16
CA ASN A 81 21.33 -0.26 -37.46
C ASN A 81 20.52 -0.17 -36.12
N PHE A 82 20.48 -1.28 -35.40
CA PHE A 82 19.68 -1.42 -34.17
C PHE A 82 20.11 -0.42 -33.10
N LYS A 83 21.44 -0.26 -32.95
CA LYS A 83 22.01 0.68 -32.00
C LYS A 83 21.57 2.12 -32.28
N GLN A 84 21.66 2.58 -33.54
CA GLN A 84 21.25 3.92 -33.92
C GLN A 84 19.76 4.12 -33.70
N LYS A 85 18.91 3.26 -34.23
CA LYS A 85 17.44 3.32 -34.05
C LYS A 85 17.03 3.34 -32.60
N PHE A 86 17.72 2.56 -31.77
CA PHE A 86 17.47 2.52 -30.34
C PHE A 86 17.91 3.81 -29.62
N MET A 87 19.01 4.42 -30.04
CA MET A 87 19.54 5.65 -29.44
C MET A 87 18.82 6.89 -29.94
N GLU A 88 18.45 6.99 -31.18
CA GLU A 88 17.67 8.10 -31.74
C GLU A 88 16.32 8.26 -31.01
N GLY A 89 15.73 7.17 -30.56
CA GLY A 89 14.52 7.21 -29.75
C GLY A 89 14.72 7.56 -28.28
N THR A 90 15.96 7.78 -27.81
CA THR A 90 16.23 8.02 -26.38
C THR A 90 16.16 9.49 -25.96
N PHE A 91 16.29 10.42 -26.89
CA PHE A 91 16.38 11.86 -26.59
C PHE A 91 15.01 12.54 -26.49
N ASP A 92 14.00 12.01 -27.16
CA ASP A 92 12.64 12.51 -27.08
C ASP A 92 11.74 11.50 -26.33
N ASN A 93 11.47 11.79 -25.05
CA ASN A 93 10.64 10.96 -24.17
C ASN A 93 9.24 10.66 -24.72
N ALA A 94 8.75 11.43 -25.68
CA ALA A 94 7.43 11.26 -26.27
C ALA A 94 7.44 10.33 -27.50
N LYS A 95 8.57 10.18 -28.18
CA LYS A 95 8.65 9.59 -29.52
C LYS A 95 9.51 8.33 -29.66
N SER A 96 10.12 7.83 -28.57
CA SER A 96 10.92 6.60 -28.67
C SER A 96 10.05 5.41 -29.12
N PRO A 97 10.29 4.86 -30.31
CA PRO A 97 9.52 3.71 -30.80
C PRO A 97 9.81 2.42 -30.03
N PHE A 98 10.90 2.37 -29.26
CA PHE A 98 11.40 1.14 -28.62
C PHE A 98 11.28 1.14 -27.08
N LYS A 99 10.15 1.60 -26.56
CA LYS A 99 9.89 1.58 -25.12
C LYS A 99 9.71 0.16 -24.56
N ASN A 100 9.31 -0.77 -25.42
CA ASN A 100 8.95 -2.13 -25.05
C ASN A 100 9.84 -3.14 -25.77
N ALA A 101 10.08 -4.28 -25.14
CA ALA A 101 10.92 -5.34 -25.70
C ALA A 101 10.37 -5.87 -27.04
N PHE A 102 9.06 -6.07 -27.14
CA PHE A 102 8.42 -6.63 -28.33
C PHE A 102 8.60 -5.74 -29.58
N GLU A 103 8.73 -4.42 -29.43
CA GLU A 103 8.97 -3.50 -30.55
C GLU A 103 10.37 -3.71 -31.16
N LYS A 104 11.34 -4.13 -30.34
CA LYS A 104 12.67 -4.47 -30.80
C LYS A 104 12.66 -5.74 -31.66
N TYR A 105 11.93 -6.76 -31.25
CA TYR A 105 11.82 -8.01 -32.03
C TYR A 105 11.24 -7.78 -33.42
N LYS A 106 10.36 -6.81 -33.61
CA LYS A 106 9.77 -6.46 -34.93
C LYS A 106 10.75 -5.89 -35.94
N LEU A 107 11.94 -5.46 -35.52
CA LEU A 107 12.96 -4.94 -36.43
C LEU A 107 13.64 -6.02 -37.27
N PHE A 108 13.57 -7.26 -36.82
CA PHE A 108 14.26 -8.37 -37.43
C PHE A 108 13.37 -9.01 -38.50
N LYS A 109 13.97 -9.41 -39.62
CA LYS A 109 13.27 -10.13 -40.71
C LYS A 109 13.06 -11.60 -40.37
N GLU A 110 13.91 -12.15 -39.52
CA GLU A 110 13.90 -13.55 -39.05
C GLU A 110 13.29 -13.63 -37.66
N ASP A 111 12.81 -14.81 -37.30
CA ASP A 111 12.32 -15.10 -35.96
C ASP A 111 13.49 -15.33 -34.99
N ILE A 112 14.14 -14.24 -34.59
CA ILE A 112 15.26 -14.29 -33.65
C ILE A 112 14.88 -14.84 -32.29
N TYR A 113 13.59 -14.83 -31.95
CA TYR A 113 13.10 -15.33 -30.67
C TYR A 113 13.19 -16.86 -30.59
N ASN A 114 12.87 -17.57 -31.69
CA ASN A 114 12.93 -19.02 -31.75
C ASN A 114 14.26 -19.56 -32.25
N THR A 115 15.10 -18.72 -32.85
CA THR A 115 16.39 -19.10 -33.41
C THR A 115 17.48 -19.14 -32.35
N SER A 116 18.27 -20.20 -32.33
CA SER A 116 19.51 -20.29 -31.52
C SER A 116 20.72 -19.87 -32.35
N TYR A 117 21.68 -19.27 -31.67
CA TYR A 117 22.93 -18.80 -32.27
C TYR A 117 24.12 -19.33 -31.46
N LYS A 118 25.28 -19.42 -32.12
CA LYS A 118 26.54 -19.72 -31.47
C LYS A 118 27.26 -18.42 -31.08
N PHE A 119 27.91 -18.46 -29.92
CA PHE A 119 28.58 -17.31 -29.32
C PHE A 119 29.99 -17.69 -28.87
N SER A 120 30.86 -16.69 -28.84
CA SER A 120 32.21 -16.79 -28.27
C SER A 120 32.19 -17.19 -26.78
N THR A 121 33.29 -17.69 -26.27
CA THR A 121 33.49 -17.84 -24.84
C THR A 121 33.30 -16.50 -24.15
N PRO A 122 32.52 -16.44 -23.03
CA PRO A 122 32.22 -15.19 -22.36
C PRO A 122 33.47 -14.56 -21.75
N LYS A 123 33.64 -13.26 -21.98
CA LYS A 123 34.70 -12.45 -21.37
C LYS A 123 34.08 -11.52 -20.32
N SER A 124 34.73 -11.41 -19.16
CA SER A 124 34.30 -10.47 -18.13
C SER A 124 34.78 -9.06 -18.45
N ASP A 125 33.90 -8.05 -18.36
CA ASP A 125 34.29 -6.65 -18.39
C ASP A 125 34.79 -6.18 -17.00
N MET A 126 35.23 -4.91 -16.90
CA MET A 126 35.70 -4.32 -15.65
C MET A 126 34.66 -4.31 -14.51
N ALA A 127 33.37 -4.49 -14.82
CA ALA A 127 32.29 -4.59 -13.85
C ALA A 127 31.89 -6.05 -13.55
N GLY A 128 32.67 -7.03 -14.01
CA GLY A 128 32.43 -8.47 -13.82
C GLY A 128 31.29 -9.04 -14.68
N ARG A 129 30.76 -8.27 -15.65
CA ARG A 129 29.66 -8.70 -16.51
C ARG A 129 30.17 -9.56 -17.64
N LYS A 130 29.59 -10.72 -17.87
CA LYS A 130 29.95 -11.64 -18.95
C LYS A 130 29.41 -11.15 -20.28
N ILE A 131 30.31 -10.89 -21.21
CA ILE A 131 30.01 -10.38 -22.57
C ILE A 131 30.38 -11.43 -23.58
N VAL A 132 29.51 -11.62 -24.57
CA VAL A 132 29.72 -12.53 -25.71
C VAL A 132 29.56 -11.78 -27.02
N THR A 133 30.11 -12.35 -28.09
CA THR A 133 29.94 -11.91 -29.49
C THR A 133 29.40 -13.08 -30.30
N PHE A 134 28.75 -12.81 -31.46
CA PHE A 134 28.39 -13.89 -32.38
C PHE A 134 29.65 -14.55 -32.91
N ASP A 135 29.66 -15.88 -32.93
CA ASP A 135 30.78 -16.69 -33.41
C ASP A 135 30.25 -18.05 -33.88
N ASP A 136 30.21 -18.26 -35.18
CA ASP A 136 29.62 -19.46 -35.74
C ASP A 136 30.44 -20.74 -35.41
N THR A 137 31.69 -20.58 -34.94
CA THR A 137 32.56 -21.65 -34.39
C THR A 137 32.54 -21.74 -32.88
N GLY A 138 31.81 -20.82 -32.24
CA GLY A 138 31.74 -20.68 -30.79
C GLY A 138 31.13 -21.91 -30.10
N LYS A 139 31.58 -22.16 -28.86
CA LYS A 139 31.10 -23.29 -28.03
C LYS A 139 29.85 -23.00 -27.23
N VAL A 140 29.44 -21.75 -27.12
CA VAL A 140 28.25 -21.35 -26.35
C VAL A 140 27.07 -21.25 -27.31
N GLU A 141 26.07 -22.08 -27.11
CA GLU A 141 24.79 -21.97 -27.79
C GLU A 141 23.76 -21.23 -26.93
N GLY A 142 22.97 -20.35 -27.54
CA GLY A 142 21.99 -19.55 -26.80
C GLY A 142 21.01 -18.82 -27.69
N LYS A 143 20.00 -18.23 -27.08
CA LYS A 143 19.01 -17.40 -27.74
C LYS A 143 19.19 -15.93 -27.36
N LEU A 144 18.99 -15.05 -28.35
CA LEU A 144 19.02 -13.60 -28.16
C LEU A 144 17.75 -13.14 -27.45
N VAL A 145 17.89 -12.49 -26.31
CA VAL A 145 16.78 -11.98 -25.52
C VAL A 145 16.85 -10.46 -25.42
N LEU A 146 15.88 -9.82 -26.06
CA LEU A 146 15.73 -8.37 -26.08
C LEU A 146 14.82 -7.93 -24.93
N THR A 147 15.25 -6.92 -24.19
CA THR A 147 14.49 -6.39 -23.06
C THR A 147 14.13 -4.93 -23.27
N GLY A 148 13.11 -4.46 -22.55
CA GLY A 148 12.59 -3.11 -22.66
C GLY A 148 13.63 -2.02 -22.36
N HIS A 149 13.25 -0.79 -22.67
CA HIS A 149 14.10 0.38 -22.56
C HIS A 149 14.30 0.81 -21.10
N PRO A 150 15.51 1.06 -20.62
CA PRO A 150 15.76 1.77 -19.37
C PRO A 150 15.63 3.29 -19.60
N SER A 151 15.25 4.00 -18.59
CA SER A 151 15.01 5.44 -18.50
C SER A 151 15.80 6.35 -19.47
N SER A 152 15.14 7.43 -19.90
CA SER A 152 15.71 8.53 -20.69
C SER A 152 17.00 9.08 -20.10
N ARG A 153 17.95 9.41 -20.97
CA ARG A 153 19.12 10.18 -20.63
C ARG A 153 18.82 11.66 -20.69
N LYS A 154 19.49 12.44 -19.86
CA LYS A 154 19.58 13.88 -20.03
C LYS A 154 20.61 14.19 -21.10
N GLU A 155 20.24 15.03 -22.05
CA GLU A 155 21.03 15.49 -23.18
C GLU A 155 22.43 16.02 -22.83
N ASN A 156 22.63 16.49 -21.59
CA ASN A 156 23.85 17.17 -21.13
C ASN A 156 24.74 16.32 -20.21
N SER A 157 24.58 15.00 -20.15
CA SER A 157 25.48 14.20 -19.31
C SER A 157 26.77 13.85 -20.09
N LYS A 158 27.91 14.28 -19.55
CA LYS A 158 29.26 13.99 -20.08
C LYS A 158 29.60 12.50 -20.18
N LYS A 159 28.75 11.60 -19.69
CA LYS A 159 28.90 10.15 -19.81
C LYS A 159 27.73 9.57 -20.58
N PRO A 160 27.96 8.90 -21.70
CA PRO A 160 26.90 8.17 -22.40
C PRO A 160 26.42 7.02 -21.52
N SER A 161 25.37 7.25 -20.73
CA SER A 161 24.72 6.24 -19.90
C SER A 161 23.44 5.76 -20.53
N GLY A 162 23.35 4.63 -21.08
CA GLY A 162 22.18 3.99 -21.64
C GLY A 162 22.45 2.52 -21.79
N LYS A 163 21.39 1.81 -22.02
CA LYS A 163 21.48 0.42 -22.33
C LYS A 163 22.19 0.25 -23.68
N ILE A 164 23.34 -0.37 -23.64
CA ILE A 164 24.15 -0.68 -24.84
C ILE A 164 24.25 -2.19 -25.05
N TYR A 165 23.52 -2.96 -24.27
CA TYR A 165 23.49 -4.40 -24.30
C TYR A 165 22.07 -4.93 -24.27
N ASP A 166 21.83 -6.03 -24.92
CA ASP A 166 20.76 -6.97 -24.61
C ASP A 166 21.39 -8.29 -24.11
N PHE A 167 20.65 -9.37 -24.05
CA PHE A 167 21.06 -10.57 -23.35
C PHE A 167 21.09 -11.80 -24.26
N VAL A 168 21.88 -12.77 -23.85
CA VAL A 168 21.89 -14.11 -24.40
C VAL A 168 21.59 -15.09 -23.26
N PHE A 169 20.56 -15.90 -23.47
CA PHE A 169 20.22 -17.01 -22.58
C PHE A 169 20.79 -18.29 -23.16
N THR A 170 21.67 -18.93 -22.41
CA THR A 170 22.35 -20.13 -22.86
C THR A 170 21.42 -21.33 -22.89
N ILE A 171 21.60 -22.20 -23.86
CA ILE A 171 20.94 -23.49 -23.93
C ILE A 171 21.82 -24.50 -23.18
N LYS A 172 21.21 -25.26 -22.28
CA LYS A 172 21.84 -26.33 -21.52
C LYS A 172 21.23 -27.67 -21.92
N GLU A 173 22.03 -28.72 -22.00
CA GLU A 173 21.52 -30.07 -22.29
C GLU A 173 20.58 -30.58 -21.19
N ASN A 174 20.92 -30.32 -19.93
CA ASN A 174 20.12 -30.72 -18.76
C ASN A 174 19.87 -29.50 -17.86
N PRO A 175 18.94 -28.63 -18.21
CA PRO A 175 18.65 -27.45 -17.42
C PRO A 175 17.93 -27.83 -16.13
N LYS A 176 18.29 -27.18 -15.02
CA LYS A 176 17.56 -27.30 -13.78
C LYS A 176 16.21 -26.60 -13.92
N ILE A 177 15.15 -27.26 -13.50
CA ILE A 177 13.78 -26.75 -13.56
C ILE A 177 13.34 -26.40 -12.15
N TYR A 178 12.82 -25.18 -11.98
CA TYR A 178 12.27 -24.69 -10.72
C TYR A 178 10.78 -24.47 -10.84
N GLU A 179 10.04 -24.84 -9.82
CA GLU A 179 8.64 -24.49 -9.68
C GLU A 179 8.48 -23.02 -9.29
N VAL A 180 7.42 -22.39 -9.77
CA VAL A 180 7.05 -21.02 -9.43
C VAL A 180 5.77 -21.04 -8.59
N ASP A 181 5.90 -20.75 -7.32
CA ASP A 181 4.75 -20.66 -6.42
C ASP A 181 3.69 -19.68 -6.94
N GLU A 182 2.43 -19.97 -6.71
CA GLU A 182 1.31 -19.11 -7.11
C GLU A 182 1.46 -17.68 -6.54
N LYS A 183 1.86 -17.54 -5.28
CA LYS A 183 2.13 -16.22 -4.66
C LYS A 183 3.22 -15.44 -5.40
N VAL A 184 4.27 -16.09 -5.86
CA VAL A 184 5.35 -15.46 -6.63
C VAL A 184 4.84 -14.99 -7.99
N PHE A 185 4.01 -15.80 -8.64
CA PHE A 185 3.41 -15.44 -9.92
C PHE A 185 2.39 -14.30 -9.76
N ASP A 186 1.61 -14.27 -8.69
CA ASP A 186 0.67 -13.19 -8.39
C ASP A 186 1.39 -11.87 -8.08
N ASN A 187 2.49 -11.91 -7.34
CA ASN A 187 3.34 -10.74 -7.12
C ASN A 187 3.90 -10.17 -8.44
N PHE A 188 4.30 -11.06 -9.36
CA PHE A 188 4.71 -10.66 -10.70
C PHE A 188 3.56 -10.00 -11.48
N LYS A 189 2.39 -10.63 -11.57
CA LYS A 189 1.19 -10.06 -12.21
C LYS A 189 0.88 -8.67 -11.65
N PHE A 190 0.90 -8.54 -10.32
CA PHE A 190 0.65 -7.27 -9.65
C PHE A 190 1.66 -6.17 -10.05
N ALA A 191 2.95 -6.51 -10.15
CA ALA A 191 4.01 -5.57 -10.55
C ALA A 191 3.86 -5.08 -12.00
N TYR A 192 3.26 -5.89 -12.86
CA TYR A 192 3.01 -5.59 -14.28
C TYR A 192 1.57 -5.15 -14.57
N PHE A 193 0.78 -4.88 -13.51
CA PHE A 193 -0.58 -4.36 -13.59
C PHE A 193 -1.59 -5.28 -14.28
N ASP A 194 -1.38 -6.59 -14.21
CA ASP A 194 -2.29 -7.59 -14.77
C ASP A 194 -3.62 -7.62 -14.01
N GLY A 195 -4.73 -7.76 -14.76
CA GLY A 195 -6.07 -7.87 -14.17
C GLY A 195 -6.60 -6.61 -13.49
N ARG A 196 -6.05 -5.42 -13.77
CA ARG A 196 -6.55 -4.16 -13.21
C ARG A 196 -7.59 -3.50 -14.10
N ASP A 197 -8.74 -3.18 -13.51
CA ASP A 197 -9.81 -2.43 -14.17
C ASP A 197 -9.54 -0.92 -14.25
N LYS A 198 -8.56 -0.43 -13.50
CA LYS A 198 -8.23 1.00 -13.38
C LYS A 198 -6.76 1.25 -13.66
N GLN A 199 -6.47 2.48 -14.11
CA GLN A 199 -5.09 2.94 -14.31
C GLN A 199 -4.17 2.66 -13.09
N PRO A 200 -2.91 2.25 -13.28
CA PRO A 200 -2.23 2.10 -14.58
C PRO A 200 -2.67 0.85 -15.34
N GLU A 201 -2.67 0.95 -16.68
CA GLU A 201 -2.96 -0.15 -17.58
C GLU A 201 -1.92 -1.28 -17.47
N GLU A 202 -2.30 -2.48 -17.88
CA GLU A 202 -1.41 -3.63 -18.01
C GLU A 202 -0.18 -3.28 -18.86
N SER A 203 0.98 -3.73 -18.41
CA SER A 203 2.24 -3.52 -19.14
C SER A 203 2.17 -4.13 -20.54
N LYS A 204 2.49 -3.33 -21.56
CA LYS A 204 2.49 -3.79 -22.96
C LYS A 204 3.45 -4.96 -23.21
N ASP A 205 4.60 -4.97 -22.52
CA ASP A 205 5.53 -6.11 -22.60
C ASP A 205 4.90 -7.37 -21.99
N TRP A 206 4.20 -7.23 -20.85
CA TRP A 206 3.51 -8.37 -20.27
C TRP A 206 2.36 -8.86 -21.15
N THR A 207 1.53 -7.97 -21.68
CA THR A 207 0.45 -8.34 -22.62
C THR A 207 0.97 -9.16 -23.80
N PHE A 208 2.15 -8.78 -24.34
CA PHE A 208 2.81 -9.53 -25.42
C PHE A 208 3.25 -10.92 -24.99
N TRP A 209 4.00 -11.01 -23.87
CA TRP A 209 4.53 -12.28 -23.37
C TRP A 209 3.43 -13.17 -22.77
N LYS A 210 2.41 -12.61 -22.16
CA LYS A 210 1.26 -13.32 -21.63
C LYS A 210 0.53 -14.15 -22.69
N ARG A 211 0.32 -13.57 -23.88
CA ARG A 211 -0.30 -14.29 -25.00
C ARG A 211 0.52 -15.53 -25.39
N ARG A 212 1.82 -15.38 -25.51
CA ARG A 212 2.74 -16.48 -25.84
C ARG A 212 2.79 -17.55 -24.75
N LEU A 213 2.89 -17.14 -23.50
CA LEU A 213 2.90 -18.07 -22.36
C LEU A 213 1.62 -18.94 -22.31
N TYR A 214 0.47 -18.32 -22.52
CA TYR A 214 -0.81 -19.04 -22.50
C TYR A 214 -1.13 -19.80 -23.81
N SER A 215 -0.38 -19.56 -24.89
CA SER A 215 -0.41 -20.42 -26.08
C SER A 215 0.57 -21.60 -26.01
N GLY A 216 1.25 -21.79 -24.87
CA GLY A 216 2.15 -22.92 -24.64
C GLY A 216 3.63 -22.62 -24.98
N GLU A 217 3.96 -21.37 -25.35
CA GLU A 217 5.34 -20.99 -25.62
C GLU A 217 6.10 -20.70 -24.32
N LYS A 218 7.42 -20.97 -24.32
CA LYS A 218 8.32 -20.54 -23.23
C LYS A 218 8.66 -19.07 -23.42
N ILE A 219 8.63 -18.28 -22.35
CA ILE A 219 8.96 -16.84 -22.39
C ILE A 219 10.21 -16.52 -21.56
N PRO A 220 11.02 -15.52 -21.97
CA PRO A 220 12.25 -15.18 -21.26
C PRO A 220 11.96 -14.39 -19.99
N VAL A 221 12.54 -14.81 -18.88
CA VAL A 221 12.45 -14.14 -17.59
C VAL A 221 13.81 -14.05 -16.91
N PHE A 222 13.96 -13.04 -16.06
CA PHE A 222 15.05 -12.93 -15.10
C PHE A 222 14.48 -13.24 -13.73
N PHE A 223 15.19 -14.02 -12.93
CA PHE A 223 14.67 -14.43 -11.64
C PHE A 223 15.74 -14.41 -10.54
N TYR A 224 15.28 -14.25 -9.33
CA TYR A 224 16.09 -14.34 -8.12
C TYR A 224 15.64 -15.55 -7.31
N LYS A 225 16.59 -16.31 -6.84
CA LYS A 225 16.36 -17.50 -6.03
C LYS A 225 17.14 -17.45 -4.74
N GLU A 226 16.57 -17.98 -3.70
CA GLU A 226 17.22 -18.22 -2.41
C GLU A 226 17.25 -19.72 -2.19
N ILE A 227 18.47 -20.24 -1.98
CA ILE A 227 18.71 -21.69 -1.93
C ILE A 227 18.21 -22.35 -3.24
N GLU A 228 17.11 -23.08 -3.19
CA GLU A 228 16.54 -23.82 -4.31
C GLU A 228 15.13 -23.31 -4.69
N LYS A 229 14.71 -22.17 -4.17
CA LYS A 229 13.38 -21.62 -4.36
C LYS A 229 13.41 -20.28 -5.10
N ILE A 230 12.56 -20.13 -6.13
CA ILE A 230 12.36 -18.85 -6.79
C ILE A 230 11.53 -17.96 -5.85
N THR A 231 12.06 -16.79 -5.50
CA THR A 231 11.38 -15.81 -4.66
C THR A 231 10.78 -14.66 -5.47
N SER A 232 11.31 -14.40 -6.67
CA SER A 232 10.78 -13.38 -7.58
C SER A 232 11.32 -13.53 -8.99
N PHE A 233 10.58 -12.99 -9.96
CA PHE A 233 11.02 -12.92 -11.34
C PHE A 233 10.42 -11.70 -12.07
N GLY A 234 10.97 -11.38 -13.25
CA GLY A 234 10.49 -10.28 -14.07
C GLY A 234 11.02 -10.33 -15.52
N LEU A 235 10.51 -9.43 -16.36
CA LEU A 235 10.82 -9.38 -17.79
C LEU A 235 12.08 -8.56 -18.14
N SER A 236 12.83 -8.12 -17.15
CA SER A 236 14.07 -7.36 -17.34
C SER A 236 15.05 -7.64 -16.23
N TYR A 237 16.36 -7.48 -16.50
CA TYR A 237 17.41 -7.75 -15.53
C TYR A 237 17.27 -6.97 -14.22
N LEU A 238 16.86 -5.71 -14.30
CA LEU A 238 16.57 -4.86 -13.12
C LEU A 238 15.05 -4.73 -12.94
N TYR A 239 14.36 -5.84 -12.76
CA TYR A 239 12.92 -5.83 -12.51
C TYR A 239 12.59 -5.33 -11.10
N LYS A 240 11.31 -5.09 -10.83
CA LYS A 240 10.83 -4.74 -9.50
C LYS A 240 10.79 -5.98 -8.62
N PHE A 241 11.54 -6.01 -7.54
CA PHE A 241 11.39 -7.04 -6.52
C PHE A 241 10.11 -6.79 -5.73
N PRO A 242 9.32 -7.84 -5.42
CA PRO A 242 8.30 -7.73 -4.40
C PRO A 242 8.95 -7.37 -3.06
N TYR A 243 8.24 -6.63 -2.23
CA TYR A 243 8.68 -6.41 -0.86
C TYR A 243 8.64 -7.72 -0.08
N ASP A 244 9.49 -7.83 0.93
CA ASP A 244 9.57 -9.01 1.80
C ASP A 244 8.38 -9.07 2.76
N LYS A 245 7.71 -7.91 3.00
CA LYS A 245 6.47 -7.79 3.76
C LYS A 245 5.32 -7.23 2.91
N SER A 246 4.12 -7.73 3.17
CA SER A 246 2.90 -7.06 2.74
C SER A 246 2.60 -5.85 3.62
N ILE A 247 1.62 -5.04 3.23
CA ILE A 247 1.16 -3.91 4.05
C ILE A 247 0.61 -4.40 5.39
N MET A 248 -0.12 -5.51 5.41
CA MET A 248 -0.71 -6.07 6.63
C MET A 248 0.37 -6.59 7.58
N GLU A 249 1.42 -7.25 7.08
CA GLU A 249 2.53 -7.74 7.89
C GLU A 249 3.36 -6.62 8.56
N ALA A 250 3.24 -5.39 8.05
CA ALA A 250 3.85 -4.20 8.67
C ALA A 250 2.97 -3.51 9.72
N LEU A 251 1.77 -4.03 10.01
CA LEU A 251 0.94 -3.53 11.10
C LEU A 251 1.47 -3.97 12.47
N LEU A 252 1.26 -3.12 13.47
CA LEU A 252 1.50 -3.50 14.85
C LEU A 252 0.56 -4.65 15.27
N LYS A 253 1.08 -5.58 16.07
CA LYS A 253 0.33 -6.74 16.57
C LYS A 253 -0.98 -6.36 17.27
N SER A 254 -1.04 -5.18 17.90
CA SER A 254 -2.25 -4.66 18.56
C SER A 254 -3.45 -4.47 17.64
N HIS A 255 -3.23 -4.35 16.33
CA HIS A 255 -4.31 -4.27 15.34
C HIS A 255 -4.94 -5.63 14.99
N PHE A 256 -4.30 -6.75 15.36
CA PHE A 256 -4.77 -8.12 15.06
C PHE A 256 -5.57 -8.71 16.23
N THR A 257 -6.55 -7.99 16.72
CA THR A 257 -7.44 -8.50 17.78
C THR A 257 -8.84 -8.79 17.24
N ALA A 258 -9.45 -9.87 17.70
CA ALA A 258 -10.83 -10.22 17.38
C ALA A 258 -11.86 -9.28 18.06
N ARG A 259 -11.45 -8.53 19.11
CA ARG A 259 -12.35 -7.60 19.82
C ARG A 259 -12.85 -6.52 18.87
N LEU A 260 -14.12 -6.15 19.02
CA LEU A 260 -14.70 -5.02 18.32
C LEU A 260 -14.21 -3.71 18.95
N ASP A 261 -13.91 -2.73 18.09
CA ASP A 261 -13.60 -1.37 18.54
C ASP A 261 -14.79 -0.42 18.34
N LEU A 262 -14.68 0.80 18.85
CA LEU A 262 -15.75 1.81 18.76
C LEU A 262 -16.11 2.17 17.32
N SER A 263 -15.14 2.19 16.41
CA SER A 263 -15.41 2.45 14.99
C SER A 263 -16.26 1.34 14.38
N GLU A 264 -15.95 0.09 14.66
CA GLU A 264 -16.71 -1.07 14.19
C GLU A 264 -18.13 -1.09 14.76
N THR A 265 -18.28 -0.79 16.04
CA THR A 265 -19.60 -0.78 16.69
C THR A 265 -20.50 0.36 16.20
N ILE A 266 -19.94 1.52 15.87
CA ILE A 266 -20.68 2.69 15.40
C ILE A 266 -20.98 2.61 13.89
N PHE A 267 -19.95 2.36 13.07
CA PHE A 267 -20.07 2.41 11.61
C PHE A 267 -20.38 1.07 10.96
N GLY A 268 -20.35 -0.01 11.72
CA GLY A 268 -20.61 -1.36 11.25
C GLY A 268 -19.39 -2.03 10.64
N PHE A 269 -19.47 -3.34 10.49
CA PHE A 269 -18.43 -4.18 9.89
C PHE A 269 -19.04 -5.41 9.20
N SER A 270 -18.24 -6.04 8.34
CA SER A 270 -18.50 -7.36 7.78
C SER A 270 -17.14 -8.06 7.63
N LYS A 271 -16.87 -9.06 8.45
CA LYS A 271 -15.58 -9.77 8.47
C LYS A 271 -15.73 -11.19 9.01
N LYS A 272 -14.77 -12.05 8.69
CA LYS A 272 -14.66 -13.37 9.33
C LYS A 272 -14.05 -13.21 10.73
N ILE A 273 -14.69 -13.78 11.73
CA ILE A 273 -14.20 -13.88 13.10
C ILE A 273 -14.33 -15.35 13.49
N ASN A 274 -13.21 -16.01 13.83
CA ASN A 274 -13.17 -17.45 14.13
C ASN A 274 -13.86 -18.29 13.04
N GLU A 275 -13.49 -18.05 11.76
CA GLU A 275 -14.02 -18.68 10.54
C GLU A 275 -15.51 -18.40 10.23
N GLU A 276 -16.25 -17.81 11.14
CA GLU A 276 -17.63 -17.40 10.92
C GLU A 276 -17.73 -16.00 10.32
N GLN A 277 -18.56 -15.83 9.30
CA GLN A 277 -18.88 -14.51 8.76
C GLN A 277 -19.77 -13.74 9.75
N LYS A 278 -19.23 -12.69 10.36
CA LYS A 278 -19.97 -11.80 11.26
C LYS A 278 -20.13 -10.43 10.64
N SER A 279 -21.29 -9.84 10.84
CA SER A 279 -21.57 -8.49 10.35
C SER A 279 -22.43 -7.71 11.33
N LEU A 280 -22.22 -6.40 11.34
CA LEU A 280 -23.06 -5.43 12.04
C LEU A 280 -23.37 -4.29 11.06
N LYS A 281 -24.67 -4.01 10.89
CA LYS A 281 -25.11 -2.85 10.12
C LYS A 281 -24.68 -1.56 10.84
N GLY A 282 -24.18 -0.59 10.08
CA GLY A 282 -23.81 0.71 10.64
C GLY A 282 -25.01 1.40 11.33
N ARG A 283 -24.78 1.89 12.52
CA ARG A 283 -25.79 2.53 13.38
C ARG A 283 -25.83 4.06 13.24
N VAL A 284 -25.03 4.59 12.32
CA VAL A 284 -24.98 6.04 11.99
C VAL A 284 -25.17 6.25 10.50
N VAL A 285 -26.11 7.11 10.17
CA VAL A 285 -26.43 7.46 8.78
C VAL A 285 -26.23 8.97 8.58
N PHE A 286 -25.40 9.32 7.62
CA PHE A 286 -25.15 10.70 7.21
C PHE A 286 -26.01 11.02 5.98
N SER A 287 -26.75 12.11 6.03
CA SER A 287 -27.45 12.64 4.84
C SER A 287 -26.46 13.33 3.90
N HIS A 288 -26.94 13.71 2.71
CA HIS A 288 -26.22 14.67 1.89
C HIS A 288 -26.10 16.02 2.62
N GLY A 289 -25.03 16.75 2.34
CA GLY A 289 -24.86 18.14 2.75
C GLY A 289 -25.49 19.07 1.71
N PHE A 290 -26.47 19.84 2.09
CA PHE A 290 -27.12 20.82 1.24
C PHE A 290 -26.70 22.23 1.64
N SER A 291 -26.61 23.14 0.67
CA SER A 291 -26.33 24.54 0.98
C SER A 291 -27.43 25.11 1.89
N LYS A 292 -27.02 25.98 2.82
CA LYS A 292 -27.95 26.64 3.72
C LYS A 292 -28.90 27.52 2.92
N GLU A 293 -30.23 27.40 3.17
CA GLU A 293 -31.28 28.21 2.53
C GLU A 293 -31.35 28.10 1.00
N ASN A 294 -30.86 26.95 0.43
CA ASN A 294 -30.78 26.75 -1.02
C ASN A 294 -30.03 27.86 -1.78
N LYS A 295 -29.15 28.61 -1.10
CA LYS A 295 -28.31 29.62 -1.75
C LYS A 295 -27.38 28.96 -2.76
N ARG A 296 -27.23 29.60 -3.91
CA ARG A 296 -26.27 29.19 -4.92
C ARG A 296 -24.86 29.27 -4.33
N ILE A 297 -24.14 28.17 -4.43
CA ILE A 297 -22.73 28.11 -4.00
C ILE A 297 -21.88 28.84 -5.03
N GLU A 298 -21.07 29.79 -4.55
CA GLU A 298 -20.09 30.46 -5.39
C GLU A 298 -18.88 29.54 -5.59
N LEU A 299 -18.41 29.50 -6.82
CA LEU A 299 -17.22 28.75 -7.22
C LEU A 299 -16.10 29.76 -7.49
N LEU A 300 -14.89 29.37 -7.10
CA LEU A 300 -13.69 30.12 -7.46
C LEU A 300 -13.23 29.75 -8.88
N GLU A 301 -12.24 30.49 -9.38
CA GLU A 301 -11.61 30.17 -10.66
C GLU A 301 -11.07 28.73 -10.69
N THR A 302 -11.25 28.10 -11.82
CA THR A 302 -10.71 26.77 -12.09
C THR A 302 -9.18 26.80 -12.07
N ARG A 303 -8.58 25.84 -11.37
CA ARG A 303 -7.12 25.76 -11.20
C ARG A 303 -6.59 24.37 -11.52
N ASN A 304 -5.40 24.35 -12.07
CA ASN A 304 -4.66 23.12 -12.31
C ASN A 304 -3.71 22.87 -11.14
N ILE A 305 -3.87 21.72 -10.50
CA ILE A 305 -3.01 21.30 -9.39
C ILE A 305 -2.34 19.96 -9.69
N LEU A 306 -1.12 19.79 -9.21
CA LEU A 306 -0.40 18.54 -9.33
C LEU A 306 -0.77 17.62 -8.16
N LEU A 307 -1.45 16.53 -8.47
CA LEU A 307 -1.77 15.50 -7.48
C LEU A 307 -1.15 14.18 -7.92
N GLY A 308 -0.23 13.66 -7.13
CA GLY A 308 0.27 12.31 -7.30
C GLY A 308 -0.80 11.26 -6.96
N SER A 309 -0.82 10.15 -7.70
CA SER A 309 -1.63 8.99 -7.29
C SER A 309 -1.15 8.46 -5.95
N PRO A 310 -2.04 8.12 -5.02
CA PRO A 310 -1.65 7.47 -3.77
C PRO A 310 -0.99 6.12 -4.10
N LYS A 311 0.22 5.93 -3.61
CA LYS A 311 0.98 4.68 -3.79
C LYS A 311 1.42 4.18 -2.43
N ALA A 312 0.91 3.03 -2.03
CA ALA A 312 1.28 2.41 -0.75
C ALA A 312 2.78 2.04 -0.70
N SER A 313 3.43 1.92 -1.86
CA SER A 313 4.89 1.76 -1.96
C SER A 313 5.70 3.03 -1.71
N TYR A 314 5.06 4.18 -1.43
CA TYR A 314 5.77 5.40 -1.08
C TYR A 314 6.13 5.41 0.41
N TYR A 315 7.07 4.58 0.77
CA TYR A 315 7.49 4.24 2.12
C TYR A 315 7.78 5.43 3.06
N PRO A 316 8.31 6.60 2.63
CA PRO A 316 8.58 7.69 3.57
C PRO A 316 7.35 8.21 4.31
N ILE A 317 6.16 8.09 3.71
CA ILE A 317 4.89 8.51 4.34
C ILE A 317 4.26 7.41 5.17
N TYR A 318 4.38 6.16 4.72
CA TYR A 318 3.57 5.07 5.26
C TYR A 318 4.28 4.28 6.36
N LEU A 319 5.61 4.36 6.43
CA LEU A 319 6.41 3.62 7.40
C LEU A 319 7.04 4.55 8.42
N ILE A 320 7.20 4.06 9.65
CA ILE A 320 7.98 4.75 10.68
C ILE A 320 9.44 4.77 10.22
N GLN A 321 10.04 5.96 10.22
CA GLN A 321 11.42 6.20 9.85
C GLN A 321 12.19 6.70 11.07
N ASN A 322 13.43 6.27 11.23
CA ASN A 322 14.26 6.60 12.41
C ASN A 322 15.36 7.65 12.13
N GLY A 323 15.41 8.23 10.94
CA GLY A 323 16.37 9.27 10.55
C GLY A 323 17.77 8.78 10.20
N LYS A 324 18.17 7.58 10.57
CA LYS A 324 19.51 7.03 10.29
C LYS A 324 19.60 6.36 8.93
N GLU A 325 18.65 5.47 8.66
CA GLU A 325 18.51 4.78 7.38
C GLU A 325 17.05 4.80 6.99
N TYR A 326 16.75 4.90 5.71
CA TYR A 326 15.36 4.80 5.30
C TYR A 326 14.90 3.35 5.24
N LYS A 327 13.76 3.10 5.87
CA LYS A 327 13.13 1.79 5.90
C LYS A 327 12.12 1.66 4.79
N THR A 328 12.05 0.46 4.23
CA THR A 328 11.04 0.04 3.26
C THR A 328 10.37 -1.23 3.77
N LEU A 329 9.40 -1.76 3.06
CA LEU A 329 8.82 -3.07 3.36
C LEU A 329 9.76 -4.27 3.06
N MET A 330 11.01 -4.01 2.62
CA MET A 330 12.09 -5.01 2.58
C MET A 330 12.79 -5.16 3.94
N ASP A 331 12.44 -4.35 4.92
CA ASP A 331 13.04 -4.37 6.24
C ASP A 331 12.11 -5.11 7.20
N GLU A 332 12.64 -6.14 7.88
CA GLU A 332 11.87 -6.95 8.84
C GLU A 332 11.25 -6.11 9.97
N GLU A 333 11.96 -5.05 10.39
CA GLU A 333 11.51 -4.14 11.44
C GLU A 333 10.54 -3.07 10.95
N SER A 334 10.19 -3.05 9.66
CA SER A 334 9.30 -2.01 9.14
C SER A 334 7.92 -2.08 9.76
N VAL A 335 7.40 -0.92 10.18
CA VAL A 335 6.10 -0.76 10.82
C VAL A 335 5.37 0.40 10.16
N LEU A 336 4.06 0.25 9.96
CA LEU A 336 3.22 1.33 9.45
C LEU A 336 3.16 2.49 10.43
N ALA A 337 3.28 3.72 9.91
CA ALA A 337 3.25 4.96 10.69
C ALA A 337 1.83 5.35 11.19
N GLY A 338 0.80 4.57 10.87
CA GLY A 338 -0.59 4.87 11.23
C GLY A 338 -1.39 5.47 10.07
N TRP A 339 -2.42 6.23 10.41
CA TRP A 339 -3.31 6.85 9.40
C TRP A 339 -2.63 8.01 8.68
N LYS A 340 -2.61 7.96 7.37
CA LYS A 340 -2.14 9.09 6.57
C LYS A 340 -3.12 10.25 6.67
N ARG A 341 -2.63 11.40 7.14
CA ARG A 341 -3.36 12.67 7.15
C ARG A 341 -2.55 13.75 6.46
N TYR A 342 -3.26 14.77 5.95
CA TYR A 342 -2.65 15.99 5.45
C TYR A 342 -2.81 17.08 6.51
N PRO A 343 -1.75 17.82 6.87
CA PRO A 343 -1.89 18.95 7.77
C PRO A 343 -2.78 20.04 7.17
N ILE A 344 -3.46 20.78 8.01
CA ILE A 344 -4.24 21.94 7.59
C ILE A 344 -3.29 23.12 7.38
N HIS A 345 -3.23 23.64 6.17
CA HIS A 345 -2.43 24.82 5.84
C HIS A 345 -3.28 26.08 5.86
N LYS A 346 -2.69 27.19 6.33
CA LYS A 346 -3.33 28.50 6.28
C LYS A 346 -3.47 29.01 4.85
N ASN A 347 -2.42 28.82 4.05
CA ASN A 347 -2.34 29.28 2.67
C ASN A 347 -2.33 28.11 1.68
N PHE A 348 -2.90 28.36 0.50
CA PHE A 348 -2.80 27.41 -0.60
C PHE A 348 -1.38 27.35 -1.14
N SER A 349 -0.82 26.16 -1.25
CA SER A 349 0.44 25.93 -1.94
C SER A 349 0.14 25.34 -3.32
N HIS A 350 0.10 26.15 -4.35
CA HIS A 350 0.17 25.66 -5.72
C HIS A 350 1.32 26.38 -6.42
N LYS A 351 2.21 25.64 -7.04
CA LYS A 351 3.12 26.18 -8.03
C LYS A 351 2.31 26.35 -9.30
N GLY A 352 2.43 27.53 -9.94
CA GLY A 352 1.69 27.91 -11.13
C GLY A 352 1.56 26.83 -12.20
N GLU A 353 1.02 27.09 -13.34
CA GLU A 353 0.68 26.14 -14.41
C GLU A 353 1.73 25.05 -14.63
N VAL A 354 1.56 23.92 -13.97
CA VAL A 354 2.39 22.74 -14.21
C VAL A 354 1.78 21.97 -15.36
N LYS A 355 2.35 22.08 -16.54
CA LYS A 355 2.01 21.21 -17.67
C LYS A 355 2.58 19.80 -17.41
N SER A 356 1.79 18.93 -16.80
CA SER A 356 2.18 17.54 -16.51
C SER A 356 1.00 16.61 -16.78
N LYS A 357 1.27 15.37 -17.18
CA LYS A 357 0.25 14.31 -17.28
C LYS A 357 -0.42 13.97 -15.94
N GLN A 358 0.12 14.46 -14.82
CA GLN A 358 -0.41 14.29 -13.46
C GLN A 358 -1.20 15.52 -12.97
N THR A 359 -1.45 16.47 -13.85
CA THR A 359 -2.25 17.66 -13.53
C THR A 359 -3.73 17.29 -13.42
N ASN A 360 -4.35 17.75 -12.34
CA ASN A 360 -5.79 17.64 -12.12
C ASN A 360 -6.40 19.03 -12.10
N THR A 361 -7.50 19.18 -12.79
CA THR A 361 -8.27 20.44 -12.82
C THR A 361 -9.32 20.40 -11.72
N ILE A 362 -9.34 21.42 -10.88
CA ILE A 362 -10.34 21.60 -9.82
C ILE A 362 -10.97 22.98 -9.91
N THR A 363 -12.26 23.05 -9.56
CA THR A 363 -12.98 24.30 -9.36
C THR A 363 -13.37 24.38 -7.88
N PRO A 364 -12.62 25.13 -7.05
CA PRO A 364 -12.87 25.17 -5.62
C PRO A 364 -14.18 25.90 -5.30
N ILE A 365 -14.82 25.48 -4.21
CA ILE A 365 -15.93 26.20 -3.60
C ILE A 365 -15.34 27.39 -2.82
N LYS A 366 -16.01 28.56 -2.90
CA LYS A 366 -15.62 29.75 -2.16
C LYS A 366 -15.66 29.48 -0.65
N GLU A 367 -14.72 30.05 0.07
CA GLU A 367 -14.67 30.01 1.53
C GLU A 367 -15.96 30.54 2.17
N ASN A 368 -16.20 30.17 3.42
CA ASN A 368 -17.41 30.50 4.18
C ASN A 368 -18.73 30.00 3.58
N SER A 369 -18.67 29.05 2.65
CA SER A 369 -19.85 28.34 2.17
C SER A 369 -20.39 27.38 3.23
N ILE A 370 -21.67 27.50 3.58
CA ILE A 370 -22.31 26.74 4.66
C ILE A 370 -23.19 25.64 4.10
N PHE A 371 -22.99 24.43 4.63
CA PHE A 371 -23.77 23.25 4.29
C PHE A 371 -24.42 22.66 5.53
N LYS A 372 -25.68 22.21 5.41
CA LYS A 372 -26.40 21.48 6.45
C LYS A 372 -26.44 19.99 6.12
N CYS A 373 -26.07 19.15 7.09
CA CYS A 373 -26.13 17.70 7.01
C CYS A 373 -26.89 17.17 8.22
N LYS A 374 -27.73 16.15 8.03
CA LYS A 374 -28.40 15.45 9.14
C LYS A 374 -27.66 14.14 9.42
N ILE A 375 -27.35 13.90 10.70
CA ILE A 375 -26.78 12.64 11.16
C ILE A 375 -27.85 11.94 11.99
N LYS A 376 -28.27 10.74 11.56
CA LYS A 376 -29.19 9.89 12.31
C LYS A 376 -28.39 8.82 13.04
N VAL A 377 -28.61 8.66 14.32
CA VAL A 377 -28.02 7.60 15.13
C VAL A 377 -29.10 6.63 15.59
N HIS A 378 -28.77 5.36 15.68
CA HIS A 378 -29.67 4.31 16.10
C HIS A 378 -29.02 3.46 17.20
N ASN A 379 -29.65 3.42 18.37
CA ASN A 379 -29.24 2.58 19.49
C ASN A 379 -27.73 2.68 19.85
N LEU A 380 -27.20 3.92 19.86
CA LEU A 380 -25.84 4.18 20.34
C LEU A 380 -25.84 4.36 21.86
N LYS A 381 -24.80 3.83 22.50
CA LYS A 381 -24.52 4.07 23.93
C LYS A 381 -23.98 5.50 24.12
N PRO A 382 -24.08 6.09 25.34
CA PRO A 382 -23.53 7.42 25.61
C PRO A 382 -22.08 7.61 25.19
N ILE A 383 -21.23 6.61 25.47
CA ILE A 383 -19.81 6.61 25.06
C ILE A 383 -19.66 6.69 23.52
N GLU A 384 -20.47 5.94 22.78
CA GLU A 384 -20.43 5.93 21.31
C GLU A 384 -20.91 7.26 20.72
N ILE A 385 -21.92 7.87 21.33
CA ILE A 385 -22.38 9.22 20.96
C ILE A 385 -21.27 10.24 21.25
N GLY A 386 -20.63 10.14 22.42
CA GLY A 386 -19.51 11.00 22.81
C GLY A 386 -18.33 10.87 21.85
N ALA A 387 -17.98 9.65 21.46
CA ALA A 387 -16.93 9.40 20.46
C ALA A 387 -17.27 10.05 19.10
N LEU A 388 -18.55 9.94 18.66
CA LEU A 388 -18.99 10.55 17.42
C LEU A 388 -18.94 12.08 17.48
N LEU A 389 -19.41 12.67 18.57
CA LEU A 389 -19.38 14.13 18.80
C LEU A 389 -17.94 14.65 18.88
N SER A 390 -17.07 13.94 19.61
CA SER A 390 -15.63 14.26 19.69
C SER A 390 -14.98 14.20 18.32
N ALA A 391 -15.31 13.21 17.50
CA ALA A 391 -14.77 13.10 16.15
C ALA A 391 -15.31 14.19 15.20
N LEU A 392 -16.52 14.68 15.39
CA LEU A 392 -17.10 15.78 14.61
C LEU A 392 -16.45 17.12 14.95
N THR A 393 -16.17 17.39 16.23
CA THR A 393 -15.79 18.71 16.75
C THR A 393 -14.33 18.76 17.25
N PHE A 394 -13.54 17.72 17.00
CA PHE A 394 -12.22 17.54 17.62
C PHE A 394 -12.24 17.71 19.14
N HIS A 395 -13.23 17.05 19.78
CA HIS A 395 -13.47 17.13 21.21
C HIS A 395 -13.67 18.56 21.72
N ASN A 396 -14.44 19.35 20.96
CA ASN A 396 -14.70 20.77 21.22
C ASN A 396 -13.43 21.65 21.22
N THR A 397 -12.38 21.22 20.52
CA THR A 397 -11.13 21.99 20.40
C THR A 397 -11.28 23.07 19.34
N LYS A 398 -11.04 24.32 19.73
CA LYS A 398 -11.11 25.48 18.82
C LYS A 398 -10.05 25.43 17.72
N ASN A 399 -10.35 26.03 16.56
CA ASN A 399 -9.45 26.17 15.42
C ASN A 399 -8.94 24.84 14.86
N CYS A 400 -9.69 23.74 15.04
CA CYS A 400 -9.44 22.45 14.44
C CYS A 400 -10.38 22.21 13.26
N PHE A 401 -9.82 21.79 12.14
CA PHE A 401 -10.53 21.65 10.88
C PHE A 401 -10.40 20.22 10.33
N HIS A 402 -11.47 19.78 9.71
CA HIS A 402 -11.43 18.61 8.85
C HIS A 402 -10.96 18.96 7.45
N SER A 403 -10.55 17.96 6.68
CA SER A 403 -10.29 18.13 5.24
C SER A 403 -11.07 17.15 4.39
N ILE A 404 -11.80 17.68 3.40
CA ILE A 404 -12.64 16.92 2.50
C ILE A 404 -12.34 17.29 1.03
N GLY A 405 -12.63 16.39 0.10
CA GLY A 405 -12.46 16.65 -1.33
C GLY A 405 -11.04 16.41 -1.85
N MET A 406 -10.75 17.01 -2.99
CA MET A 406 -9.46 16.95 -3.67
C MET A 406 -8.54 18.10 -3.23
N GLY A 407 -7.25 17.98 -3.50
CA GLY A 407 -6.29 19.03 -3.25
C GLY A 407 -5.93 19.26 -1.77
N LYS A 408 -6.21 18.33 -0.89
CA LYS A 408 -5.89 18.44 0.55
C LYS A 408 -4.41 18.72 0.80
N SER A 409 -3.51 18.11 0.04
CA SER A 409 -2.07 18.36 0.12
C SER A 409 -1.67 19.77 -0.30
N CYS A 410 -2.55 20.49 -0.99
CA CYS A 410 -2.36 21.86 -1.44
C CYS A 410 -3.13 22.88 -0.59
N GLY A 411 -3.72 22.47 0.54
CA GLY A 411 -4.48 23.34 1.44
C GLY A 411 -5.98 23.47 1.14
N TYR A 412 -6.50 22.75 0.13
CA TYR A 412 -7.93 22.79 -0.20
C TYR A 412 -8.77 21.89 0.71
N GLY A 413 -10.06 22.20 0.79
CA GLY A 413 -11.06 21.35 1.44
C GLY A 413 -11.10 21.45 2.96
N LYS A 414 -10.61 22.52 3.54
CA LYS A 414 -10.71 22.82 4.97
C LYS A 414 -12.16 23.06 5.36
N VAL A 415 -12.65 22.35 6.38
CA VAL A 415 -14.04 22.39 6.85
C VAL A 415 -14.09 22.36 8.37
N GLU A 416 -14.85 23.27 8.95
CA GLU A 416 -15.26 23.25 10.36
C GLU A 416 -16.66 22.62 10.48
N ILE A 417 -16.90 21.86 11.55
CA ILE A 417 -18.19 21.24 11.81
C ILE A 417 -18.72 21.73 13.14
N GLU A 418 -19.90 22.38 13.09
CA GLU A 418 -20.68 22.73 14.25
C GLU A 418 -21.83 21.73 14.42
N VAL A 419 -22.01 21.23 15.65
CA VAL A 419 -23.11 20.35 15.98
C VAL A 419 -24.20 21.15 16.70
N SER A 420 -25.32 21.30 16.05
CA SER A 420 -26.50 21.99 16.60
C SER A 420 -27.68 21.02 16.71
N ASN A 421 -28.61 21.32 17.64
CA ASN A 421 -29.94 20.68 17.73
C ASN A 421 -29.91 19.15 17.90
N LEU A 422 -29.41 18.66 19.02
CA LEU A 422 -29.63 17.27 19.44
C LEU A 422 -31.14 17.07 19.73
N LYS A 423 -31.81 16.26 18.91
CA LYS A 423 -33.21 15.91 19.13
C LYS A 423 -33.31 14.49 19.69
N ASN A 424 -34.09 14.35 20.76
CA ASN A 424 -34.32 13.05 21.43
C ASN A 424 -33.06 12.46 22.10
N PHE A 425 -32.18 13.32 22.59
CA PHE A 425 -31.01 12.91 23.37
C PHE A 425 -31.21 13.27 24.84
N LYS A 426 -30.67 12.43 25.72
CA LYS A 426 -30.83 12.56 27.18
C LYS A 426 -29.86 13.58 27.78
N TYR A 427 -28.66 13.70 27.24
CA TYR A 427 -27.57 14.49 27.76
C TYR A 427 -27.13 15.59 26.80
N SER A 428 -26.39 16.57 27.26
CA SER A 428 -25.78 17.60 26.44
C SER A 428 -24.64 17.05 25.54
N ASN A 429 -24.21 17.81 24.54
CA ASN A 429 -23.05 17.45 23.72
C ASN A 429 -21.81 17.23 24.58
N ILE A 430 -21.58 18.11 25.55
CA ILE A 430 -20.43 18.07 26.45
C ILE A 430 -20.48 16.83 27.34
N ASP A 431 -21.63 16.51 27.94
CA ASP A 431 -21.75 15.32 28.79
C ASP A 431 -21.48 14.03 28.02
N TYR A 432 -21.97 13.91 26.79
CA TYR A 432 -21.63 12.76 25.96
C TYR A 432 -20.12 12.65 25.70
N MET A 433 -19.46 13.79 25.41
CA MET A 433 -18.00 13.79 25.21
C MET A 433 -17.24 13.45 26.49
N LYS A 434 -17.75 13.90 27.68
CA LYS A 434 -17.20 13.50 28.98
C LYS A 434 -17.28 11.98 29.20
N PHE A 435 -18.40 11.32 28.88
CA PHE A 435 -18.50 9.85 28.93
C PHE A 435 -17.43 9.15 28.10
N PHE A 436 -17.17 9.66 26.89
CA PHE A 436 -16.14 9.11 26.03
C PHE A 436 -14.72 9.30 26.60
N GLU A 437 -14.38 10.51 27.03
CA GLU A 437 -13.08 10.83 27.62
C GLU A 437 -12.82 10.03 28.91
N ALA A 438 -13.78 10.00 29.80
CA ALA A 438 -13.66 9.26 31.07
C ALA A 438 -13.44 7.76 30.83
N SER A 439 -14.14 7.17 29.86
CA SER A 439 -13.93 5.75 29.50
C SER A 439 -12.51 5.48 29.01
N LEU A 440 -11.97 6.35 28.14
CA LEU A 440 -10.61 6.17 27.64
C LEU A 440 -9.54 6.47 28.68
N ASN A 441 -9.77 7.42 29.59
CA ASN A 441 -8.89 7.66 30.74
C ASN A 441 -8.83 6.43 31.65
N GLY A 442 -9.96 5.74 31.85
CA GLY A 442 -10.01 4.48 32.59
C GLY A 442 -9.18 3.37 31.92
N ASP A 443 -9.28 3.25 30.63
CA ASP A 443 -8.50 2.25 29.86
C ASP A 443 -6.99 2.56 29.81
N LEU A 444 -6.61 3.82 29.97
CA LEU A 444 -5.21 4.28 29.98
C LEU A 444 -4.64 4.47 31.41
N PHE A 445 -5.42 4.22 32.43
CA PHE A 445 -5.04 4.47 33.83
C PHE A 445 -3.73 3.77 34.24
N ASP A 446 -3.59 2.51 33.89
CA ASP A 446 -2.38 1.73 34.19
C ASP A 446 -1.12 2.28 33.48
N LYS A 447 -1.29 3.01 32.37
CA LYS A 447 -0.20 3.65 31.65
C LYS A 447 0.15 5.03 32.16
N LYS A 448 -0.59 5.55 33.17
CA LYS A 448 -0.44 6.90 33.73
C LYS A 448 -0.51 8.01 32.66
N ILE A 449 -1.31 7.83 31.62
CA ILE A 449 -1.48 8.77 30.52
C ILE A 449 -2.95 9.17 30.47
N PHE A 450 -3.21 10.47 30.44
CA PHE A 450 -4.53 10.99 30.12
C PHE A 450 -4.78 10.93 28.62
N TRP A 451 -5.98 10.55 28.21
CA TRP A 451 -6.35 10.42 26.79
C TRP A 451 -6.05 11.70 25.99
N HIS A 452 -6.46 12.86 26.50
CA HIS A 452 -6.28 14.15 25.82
C HIS A 452 -4.80 14.58 25.68
N LYS A 453 -3.89 14.03 26.49
CA LYS A 453 -2.43 14.25 26.44
C LYS A 453 -1.68 13.15 25.69
N SER A 454 -2.38 12.12 25.21
CA SER A 454 -1.71 11.06 24.44
C SER A 454 -1.13 11.60 23.15
N GLU A 455 0.00 11.06 22.74
CA GLU A 455 0.72 11.51 21.54
C GLU A 455 -0.18 11.48 20.31
N GLN A 456 -1.03 10.45 20.16
CA GLN A 456 -1.96 10.30 19.06
C GLN A 456 -2.95 11.45 18.98
N ILE A 457 -3.51 11.88 20.11
CA ILE A 457 -4.48 12.99 20.16
C ILE A 457 -3.78 14.32 19.90
N VAL A 458 -2.66 14.58 20.55
CA VAL A 458 -1.88 15.81 20.34
C VAL A 458 -1.44 15.93 18.87
N ASN A 459 -0.95 14.85 18.27
CA ASN A 459 -0.55 14.84 16.85
C ASN A 459 -1.76 15.04 15.93
N LEU A 460 -2.90 14.42 16.21
CA LEU A 460 -4.14 14.60 15.43
C LEU A 460 -4.59 16.06 15.46
N LEU A 461 -4.65 16.67 16.63
CA LEU A 461 -5.07 18.07 16.82
C LEU A 461 -4.08 19.05 16.19
N THR A 462 -2.78 18.80 16.33
CA THR A 462 -1.73 19.61 15.71
C THR A 462 -1.87 19.58 14.18
N MET A 463 -2.17 18.43 13.58
CA MET A 463 -2.40 18.34 12.14
C MET A 463 -3.75 18.92 11.69
N ALA A 464 -4.73 18.99 12.60
CA ALA A 464 -6.04 19.57 12.34
C ALA A 464 -6.06 21.11 12.48
N THR A 465 -5.06 21.70 13.12
CA THR A 465 -4.92 23.16 13.31
C THR A 465 -4.18 23.80 12.14
N GLU A 466 -4.52 25.03 11.80
CA GLU A 466 -3.82 25.78 10.74
C GLU A 466 -2.35 25.96 11.07
N GLN A 467 -1.51 25.50 10.18
CA GLN A 467 -0.06 25.62 10.28
C GLN A 467 0.49 26.61 9.25
N ASN A 468 1.35 27.49 9.70
CA ASN A 468 2.14 28.38 8.84
C ASN A 468 3.54 27.80 8.56
N ASP A 469 3.88 26.69 9.21
CA ASP A 469 5.22 26.15 9.19
C ASP A 469 5.54 25.49 7.84
N SER A 470 6.66 25.93 7.25
CA SER A 470 7.20 25.34 6.03
C SER A 470 7.63 23.87 6.22
N ASN A 471 7.88 23.45 7.47
CA ASN A 471 8.34 22.09 7.78
C ASN A 471 7.25 21.03 7.63
N LEU A 472 5.97 21.43 7.58
CA LEU A 472 4.85 20.53 7.33
C LEU A 472 4.52 20.34 5.85
N LYS A 473 5.38 20.77 4.95
CA LYS A 473 5.19 20.52 3.52
C LYS A 473 5.42 19.06 3.17
N TYR A 474 4.57 18.54 2.30
CA TYR A 474 4.86 17.26 1.67
C TYR A 474 6.11 17.39 0.79
N MET A 475 7.01 16.42 0.93
CA MET A 475 8.20 16.32 0.12
C MET A 475 7.82 16.13 -1.35
N GLU A 476 8.38 16.94 -2.23
CA GLU A 476 8.24 16.79 -3.67
C GLU A 476 9.06 15.57 -4.16
N LEU A 477 8.68 15.00 -5.29
CA LEU A 477 9.43 13.89 -5.88
C LEU A 477 10.91 14.22 -6.11
N LYS A 478 11.22 15.48 -6.46
CA LYS A 478 12.59 15.94 -6.64
C LYS A 478 13.34 15.95 -5.32
N ASP A 479 12.73 16.44 -4.26
CA ASP A 479 13.33 16.48 -2.93
C ASP A 479 13.55 15.04 -2.41
N PHE A 480 12.57 14.18 -2.59
CA PHE A 480 12.70 12.77 -2.25
C PHE A 480 13.85 12.09 -3.02
N ALA A 481 13.99 12.37 -4.31
CA ALA A 481 15.07 11.80 -5.12
C ALA A 481 16.45 12.34 -4.71
N SER A 482 16.57 13.64 -4.37
CA SER A 482 17.83 14.25 -3.93
C SER A 482 18.23 13.81 -2.52
N ASN A 483 17.26 13.68 -1.63
CA ASN A 483 17.49 13.31 -0.23
C ASN A 483 17.83 11.84 -0.02
N LYS A 484 17.72 11.00 -1.02
CA LYS A 484 18.24 9.62 -1.01
C LYS A 484 19.77 9.54 -1.08
N ASN A 485 20.44 10.65 -1.29
CA ASN A 485 21.89 10.69 -1.23
C ASN A 485 22.32 10.72 0.25
N LYS A 486 23.37 9.97 0.56
CA LYS A 486 24.00 10.04 1.87
C LYS A 486 24.66 11.40 2.06
N ASN A 487 24.59 11.93 3.26
CA ASN A 487 25.41 13.04 3.71
C ASN A 487 26.87 12.57 3.89
N GLU A 488 27.77 13.49 4.13
CA GLU A 488 29.20 13.17 4.38
C GLU A 488 29.38 12.27 5.60
N ASP A 489 28.53 12.38 6.62
CA ASP A 489 28.48 11.53 7.80
C ASP A 489 27.76 10.17 7.58
N GLY A 490 27.32 9.90 6.37
CA GLY A 490 26.62 8.66 6.02
C GLY A 490 25.13 8.62 6.36
N THR A 491 24.57 9.68 6.94
CA THR A 491 23.14 9.81 7.27
C THR A 491 22.30 10.27 6.08
N TYR A 492 20.96 10.21 6.23
CA TYR A 492 20.01 10.67 5.22
C TYR A 492 19.08 11.72 5.82
N ASN A 493 18.99 12.90 5.19
CA ASN A 493 18.21 14.05 5.70
C ASN A 493 16.74 14.05 5.28
N TYR A 494 16.36 13.23 4.30
CA TYR A 494 15.05 13.37 3.67
C TYR A 494 13.88 13.01 4.59
N LEU A 495 14.12 12.26 5.67
CA LEU A 495 13.09 11.85 6.60
C LEU A 495 12.68 12.94 7.57
N ASP A 496 13.60 13.83 7.91
CA ASP A 496 13.32 14.94 8.83
C ASP A 496 12.36 15.98 8.23
N ARG A 497 12.22 15.98 6.92
CA ARG A 497 11.32 16.89 6.19
C ARG A 497 9.91 16.31 5.98
N TYR A 498 9.69 15.08 6.42
CA TYR A 498 8.43 14.40 6.18
C TYR A 498 7.51 14.48 7.39
N VAL A 499 6.53 15.41 7.34
CA VAL A 499 5.53 15.61 8.39
C VAL A 499 6.13 15.41 9.79
N ASN A 500 7.30 15.98 10.00
CA ASN A 500 7.94 15.95 11.29
C ASN A 500 7.26 16.99 12.17
N LEU A 501 6.50 16.53 13.15
CA LEU A 501 5.88 17.42 14.14
C LEU A 501 6.86 17.88 15.24
N ASN A 502 8.14 17.51 15.18
CA ASN A 502 9.16 18.02 16.07
C ASN A 502 9.45 19.48 15.72
N GLY A 503 9.42 20.35 16.73
CA GLY A 503 9.59 21.80 16.57
C GLY A 503 8.34 22.54 16.09
N VAL A 504 7.24 21.86 15.77
CA VAL A 504 5.95 22.48 15.48
C VAL A 504 5.22 22.74 16.78
N LYS A 505 4.56 23.91 16.89
CA LYS A 505 3.72 24.23 18.02
C LYS A 505 2.60 23.19 18.14
N LYS A 506 2.60 22.43 19.22
CA LYS A 506 1.59 21.42 19.49
C LYS A 506 0.25 22.05 19.82
N THR A 507 -0.82 21.43 19.34
CA THR A 507 -2.18 21.77 19.71
C THR A 507 -2.68 20.71 20.67
N GLU A 508 -3.07 21.15 21.85
CA GLU A 508 -3.62 20.30 22.90
C GLU A 508 -5.08 20.67 23.14
N THR A 509 -5.86 19.75 23.64
CA THR A 509 -7.21 20.00 24.16
C THR A 509 -7.20 19.94 25.68
N ASN A 510 -8.10 20.68 26.31
CA ASN A 510 -8.32 20.56 27.74
C ASN A 510 -9.17 19.32 28.02
N SER A 511 -8.99 18.72 29.18
CA SER A 511 -9.94 17.74 29.67
C SER A 511 -11.32 18.39 29.83
N LEU A 512 -12.35 17.69 29.41
CA LEU A 512 -13.75 18.05 29.70
C LEU A 512 -14.24 17.45 31.02
N VAL A 513 -13.53 16.42 31.53
CA VAL A 513 -13.85 15.75 32.79
C VAL A 513 -13.28 16.58 33.93
N GLU A 514 -14.13 17.07 34.83
CA GLU A 514 -13.78 17.78 36.04
C GLU A 514 -13.66 16.80 37.23
N GLU A 515 -12.94 17.18 38.30
CA GLU A 515 -12.82 16.34 39.47
C GLU A 515 -14.18 15.97 40.07
N SER A 516 -15.14 16.89 40.06
CA SER A 516 -16.51 16.66 40.51
C SER A 516 -17.28 15.63 39.67
N ASP A 517 -16.90 15.43 38.46
CA ASP A 517 -17.53 14.47 37.53
C ASP A 517 -17.00 13.04 37.73
N ILE A 518 -15.80 12.88 38.31
CA ILE A 518 -15.10 11.58 38.37
C ILE A 518 -16.00 10.50 38.99
N VAL A 519 -16.66 10.79 40.10
CA VAL A 519 -17.53 9.81 40.80
C VAL A 519 -18.70 9.39 39.90
N TYR A 520 -19.33 10.34 39.23
CA TYR A 520 -20.46 10.07 38.32
C TYR A 520 -20.05 9.22 37.11
N TYR A 521 -18.94 9.57 36.47
CA TYR A 521 -18.45 8.84 35.30
C TYR A 521 -17.81 7.52 35.67
N GLU A 522 -17.13 7.41 36.82
CA GLU A 522 -16.63 6.14 37.35
C GLU A 522 -17.77 5.16 37.64
N ASP A 523 -18.85 5.60 38.27
CA ASP A 523 -20.02 4.75 38.54
C ASP A 523 -20.64 4.25 37.22
N TYR A 524 -20.74 5.11 36.21
CA TYR A 524 -21.21 4.72 34.88
C TYR A 524 -20.26 3.72 34.22
N ILE A 525 -18.96 3.94 34.26
CA ILE A 525 -17.93 3.05 33.71
C ILE A 525 -17.95 1.70 34.43
N GLN A 526 -18.08 1.68 35.75
CA GLN A 526 -18.16 0.46 36.54
C GLN A 526 -19.43 -0.34 36.21
N LYS A 527 -20.59 0.31 36.13
CA LYS A 527 -21.83 -0.32 35.66
C LYS A 527 -21.71 -0.90 34.27
N TYR A 528 -21.04 -0.18 33.37
CA TYR A 528 -20.78 -0.65 31.99
C TYR A 528 -19.81 -1.84 31.97
N LYS A 529 -18.71 -1.78 32.73
CA LYS A 529 -17.76 -2.90 32.86
C LYS A 529 -18.44 -4.13 33.43
N LYS A 530 -19.24 -3.98 34.50
CA LYS A 530 -20.01 -5.08 35.07
C LYS A 530 -20.95 -5.73 34.06
N PHE A 531 -21.71 -4.93 33.30
CA PHE A 531 -22.58 -5.44 32.25
C PHE A 531 -21.79 -6.18 31.14
N TYR A 532 -20.64 -5.67 30.78
CA TYR A 532 -19.78 -6.30 29.77
C TYR A 532 -19.23 -7.65 30.26
N PHE A 533 -18.78 -7.73 31.51
CA PHE A 533 -18.31 -8.98 32.10
C PHE A 533 -19.43 -10.01 32.21
N GLU A 534 -20.61 -9.61 32.62
CA GLU A 534 -21.78 -10.51 32.68
C GLU A 534 -22.19 -11.01 31.31
N GLU A 535 -22.08 -10.19 30.27
CA GLU A 535 -22.36 -10.61 28.89
C GLU A 535 -21.27 -11.56 28.34
N GLU A 536 -20.01 -11.34 28.68
CA GLU A 536 -18.90 -12.25 28.35
C GLU A 536 -19.03 -13.61 29.04
N GLU A 537 -19.39 -13.62 30.31
CA GLU A 537 -19.67 -14.87 31.05
C GLU A 537 -20.86 -15.62 30.44
N ARG A 538 -21.94 -14.93 30.12
CA ARG A 538 -23.08 -15.54 29.41
C ARG A 538 -22.66 -16.17 28.08
N LYS A 539 -21.83 -15.51 27.31
CA LYS A 539 -21.29 -16.07 26.06
C LYS A 539 -20.46 -17.31 26.31
N LYS A 540 -19.57 -17.30 27.29
CA LYS A 540 -18.77 -18.48 27.66
C LYS A 540 -19.63 -19.66 28.06
N ILE A 541 -20.70 -19.43 28.84
CA ILE A 541 -21.66 -20.47 29.24
C ILE A 541 -22.41 -21.03 28.03
N ILE A 542 -22.79 -20.18 27.07
CA ILE A 542 -23.47 -20.60 25.84
C ILE A 542 -22.52 -21.43 24.96
N GLU A 543 -21.28 -20.99 24.79
CA GLU A 543 -20.27 -21.72 24.04
C GLU A 543 -19.95 -23.08 24.67
N GLU A 544 -19.82 -23.13 25.99
CA GLU A 544 -19.59 -24.38 26.72
C GLU A 544 -20.77 -25.35 26.59
N LYS A 545 -22.00 -24.86 26.68
CA LYS A 545 -23.20 -25.67 26.42
C LYS A 545 -23.26 -26.17 25.00
N LYS A 546 -22.85 -25.40 24.01
CA LYS A 546 -22.80 -25.77 22.61
C LYS A 546 -21.74 -26.86 22.38
N ARG A 547 -20.56 -26.72 22.96
CA ARG A 547 -19.48 -27.70 22.92
C ARG A 547 -19.92 -29.04 23.52
N LYS A 548 -20.50 -29.01 24.73
CA LYS A 548 -21.02 -30.23 25.37
C LYS A 548 -22.09 -30.93 24.52
N LYS A 549 -22.92 -30.15 23.83
CA LYS A 549 -23.95 -30.70 22.93
C LYS A 549 -23.36 -31.37 21.68
N GLU A 550 -22.28 -30.79 21.15
CA GLU A 550 -21.54 -31.36 20.02
C GLU A 550 -20.76 -32.62 20.43
N GLU A 551 -20.14 -32.61 21.62
CA GLU A 551 -19.48 -33.80 22.19
C GLU A 551 -20.45 -34.98 22.39
N VAL A 552 -21.64 -34.69 22.96
CA VAL A 552 -22.71 -35.73 23.11
C VAL A 552 -23.17 -36.24 21.74
N LYS A 553 -23.34 -35.34 20.76
CA LYS A 553 -23.73 -35.76 19.40
C LYS A 553 -22.65 -36.63 18.75
N ALA A 554 -21.39 -36.28 18.86
CA ALA A 554 -20.27 -37.07 18.35
C ALA A 554 -20.14 -38.43 19.04
N GLN A 555 -20.45 -38.50 20.35
CA GLN A 555 -20.49 -39.79 21.08
C GLN A 555 -21.64 -40.66 20.60
N LEU A 556 -22.84 -40.12 20.44
CA LEU A 556 -23.99 -40.82 19.90
C LEU A 556 -23.74 -41.35 18.48
N GLU A 557 -23.07 -40.61 17.62
CA GLU A 557 -22.67 -41.05 16.27
C GLU A 557 -21.66 -42.22 16.34
N LYS A 558 -20.71 -42.20 17.28
CA LYS A 558 -19.77 -43.29 17.50
C LYS A 558 -20.48 -44.54 18.01
N ASP A 559 -21.37 -44.39 18.99
CA ASP A 559 -22.13 -45.51 19.58
C ASP A 559 -23.06 -46.11 18.52
N TRP A 560 -23.68 -45.27 17.67
CA TRP A 560 -24.52 -45.72 16.55
C TRP A 560 -23.71 -46.51 15.50
N ASN A 561 -22.55 -45.99 15.10
CA ASN A 561 -21.68 -46.66 14.14
C ASN A 561 -21.12 -47.98 14.72
N PHE A 562 -20.83 -48.04 16.00
CA PHE A 562 -20.42 -49.26 16.69
C PHE A 562 -21.55 -50.26 16.72
N ALA A 563 -22.79 -49.87 17.04
CA ALA A 563 -23.97 -50.75 17.02
C ALA A 563 -24.23 -51.33 15.62
N ILE A 564 -24.10 -50.50 14.56
CA ILE A 564 -24.26 -50.97 13.16
C ILE A 564 -23.15 -51.98 12.79
N SER A 565 -21.89 -51.70 13.17
CA SER A 565 -20.78 -52.60 12.83
C SER A 565 -20.74 -53.89 13.63
N SER A 566 -21.42 -53.94 14.79
CA SER A 566 -21.53 -55.15 15.64
C SER A 566 -22.76 -55.99 15.33
N THR A 567 -23.68 -55.52 14.49
CA THR A 567 -24.83 -56.29 14.03
C THR A 567 -24.40 -57.11 12.81
N ASN A 568 -24.03 -58.37 13.03
CA ASN A 568 -23.74 -59.32 11.96
C ASN A 568 -25.04 -59.58 11.16
N ILE A 569 -25.10 -59.10 9.93
CA ILE A 569 -26.23 -59.27 8.99
C ILE A 569 -26.16 -60.64 8.28
N ASP A 570 -25.55 -61.65 8.87
CA ASP A 570 -25.48 -62.99 8.28
C ASP A 570 -26.52 -63.97 8.85
N THR A 571 -27.54 -63.46 9.51
CA THR A 571 -28.67 -64.32 9.96
C THR A 571 -30.03 -63.61 9.85
N LEU A 572 -30.44 -63.36 8.59
CA LEU A 572 -31.87 -63.24 8.22
C LEU A 572 -32.08 -63.69 6.80
#